data_591d5106bba591a097ce5a843e604a76
#
_entry.id   591d5106bba591a097ce5a843e604a76
#
_cell.length_a   1.000
_cell.length_b   1.000
_cell.length_c   1.000
_cell.angle_alpha   90.00
_cell.angle_beta   90.00
_cell.angle_gamma   90.00
#
_symmetry.space_group_name_H-M   'P 1'
#
loop_
_entity.id
_entity.type
_entity.pdbx_description
1 polymer ?
#
loop_
_entity_poly.entity_id
_entity_poly.type
_entity_poly.pdbx_seq_one_letter_code
_entity_poly.pdbx_strand_id
1 'polypeptide(L)' 'MPITYDKLFALLKVKGKTMYDLRKDKVVGTATLEKMRKGEGHVDTRSIEKLCEYLGCQPGDIMEYVHEK' A
#
# COMPACT_ATOMS: atom_id res chain seq x y z
N MET A 1 9.23 5.98 9.86
CA MET A 1 9.00 4.52 9.88
C MET A 1 9.97 3.83 8.94
N PRO A 2 10.57 2.73 9.37
CA PRO A 2 11.47 1.99 8.48
C PRO A 2 10.75 1.25 7.34
N ILE A 3 9.43 1.11 7.43
CA ILE A 3 8.69 0.50 6.33
C ILE A 3 8.03 1.59 5.49
N THR A 4 8.27 1.55 4.18
CA THR A 4 7.69 2.51 3.24
C THR A 4 6.79 1.80 2.23
N TYR A 5 5.90 2.56 1.62
CA TYR A 5 4.95 2.06 0.65
C TYR A 5 5.11 2.72 -0.72
N ASP A 6 6.29 3.25 -0.98
CA ASP A 6 6.57 3.90 -2.26
C ASP A 6 6.38 2.94 -3.44
N LYS A 7 6.72 1.68 -3.22
CA LYS A 7 6.52 0.65 -4.24
C LYS A 7 5.06 0.48 -4.59
N LEU A 8 4.16 0.61 -3.60
CA LEU A 8 2.72 0.53 -3.83
C LEU A 8 2.27 1.62 -4.81
N PHE A 9 2.71 2.84 -4.56
CA PHE A 9 2.29 3.97 -5.40
C PHE A 9 2.85 3.86 -6.80
N ALA A 10 4.08 3.37 -6.94
CA ALA A 10 4.68 3.13 -8.24
C ALA A 10 3.92 2.03 -8.99
N LEU A 11 3.55 0.96 -8.28
CA LEU A 11 2.81 -0.15 -8.88
C LEU A 11 1.41 0.30 -9.32
N LEU A 12 0.77 1.16 -8.54
CA LEU A 12 -0.54 1.70 -8.92
C LEU A 12 -0.46 2.43 -10.25
N LYS A 13 0.59 3.24 -10.44
CA LYS A 13 0.79 3.94 -11.71
C LYS A 13 0.97 2.97 -12.86
N VAL A 14 1.77 1.93 -12.66
CA VAL A 14 2.01 0.92 -13.69
C VAL A 14 0.72 0.24 -14.09
N LYS A 15 -0.16 0.00 -13.13
CA LYS A 15 -1.43 -0.68 -13.39
C LYS A 15 -2.58 0.27 -13.75
N GLY A 16 -2.29 1.56 -13.83
CA GLY A 16 -3.31 2.55 -14.17
C GLY A 16 -4.35 2.74 -13.09
N LYS A 17 -3.99 2.50 -11.84
CA LYS A 17 -4.88 2.67 -10.69
C LYS A 17 -4.47 3.87 -9.85
N THR A 18 -5.39 4.37 -9.05
CA THR A 18 -5.13 5.49 -8.14
C THR A 18 -5.56 5.12 -6.73
N MET A 19 -5.20 5.96 -5.77
CA MET A 19 -5.66 5.78 -4.39
C MET A 19 -7.19 5.91 -4.32
N TYR A 20 -7.77 6.71 -5.20
CA TYR A 20 -9.22 6.83 -5.30
C TYR A 20 -9.85 5.48 -5.64
N ASP A 21 -9.24 4.73 -6.58
CA ASP A 21 -9.73 3.41 -6.95
C ASP A 21 -9.71 2.46 -5.76
N LEU A 22 -8.68 2.52 -4.94
CA LEU A 22 -8.59 1.68 -3.75
C LEU A 22 -9.71 1.98 -2.76
N ARG A 23 -10.06 3.24 -2.59
CA ARG A 23 -11.16 3.63 -1.71
C ARG A 23 -12.52 3.26 -2.30
N LYS A 24 -12.69 3.51 -3.59
CA LYS A 24 -13.93 3.24 -4.30
C LYS A 24 -14.27 1.74 -4.25
N ASP A 25 -13.28 0.90 -4.47
CA ASP A 25 -13.45 -0.55 -4.47
C ASP A 25 -13.37 -1.14 -3.07
N LYS A 26 -13.20 -0.30 -2.06
CA LYS A 26 -13.14 -0.69 -0.65
C LYS A 26 -12.06 -1.73 -0.38
N VAL A 27 -10.95 -1.62 -1.10
CA VAL A 27 -9.81 -2.51 -0.89
C VAL A 27 -9.20 -2.23 0.47
N VAL A 28 -9.02 -0.95 0.78
CA VAL A 28 -8.54 -0.51 2.10
C VAL A 28 -9.29 0.75 2.51
N GLY A 29 -9.35 1.00 3.80
CA GLY A 29 -10.02 2.19 4.33
C GLY A 29 -9.18 3.45 4.13
N THR A 30 -9.85 4.59 4.20
CA THR A 30 -9.20 5.89 4.06
C THR A 30 -8.09 6.10 5.09
N ALA A 31 -8.33 5.72 6.34
CA ALA A 31 -7.33 5.86 7.40
C ALA A 31 -6.08 5.05 7.09
N THR A 32 -6.25 3.85 6.56
CA THR A 32 -5.14 2.98 6.19
C THR A 32 -4.33 3.60 5.06
N LEU A 33 -5.01 4.14 4.05
CA LEU A 33 -4.34 4.79 2.93
C LEU A 33 -3.53 6.00 3.38
N GLU A 34 -4.07 6.78 4.31
CA GLU A 34 -3.37 7.93 4.87
C GLU A 34 -2.10 7.51 5.61
N LYS A 35 -2.18 6.44 6.38
CA LYS A 35 -1.00 5.89 7.06
C LYS A 35 0.06 5.45 6.07
N MET A 36 -0.35 4.79 5.00
CA MET A 36 0.57 4.35 3.96
C MET A 36 1.22 5.52 3.23
N ARG A 37 0.43 6.54 2.91
CA ARG A 37 0.92 7.72 2.20
C ARG A 37 1.93 8.49 3.05
N LYS A 38 1.65 8.62 4.33
CA LYS A 38 2.54 9.35 5.25
C LYS A 38 3.72 8.51 5.75
N GLY A 39 3.62 7.19 5.62
CA GLY A 39 4.62 6.30 6.17
C GLY A 39 4.59 6.23 7.68
N GLU A 40 3.44 6.48 8.28
CA GLU A 40 3.26 6.48 9.73
C GLU A 40 2.32 5.37 10.17
N GLY A 41 2.51 4.89 11.39
CA GLY A 41 1.64 3.88 11.99
C GLY A 41 1.88 2.50 11.40
N HIS A 42 0.96 1.63 11.65
CA HIS A 42 1.04 0.24 11.21
C HIS A 42 -0.16 -0.12 10.36
N VAL A 43 0.08 -0.95 9.36
CA VAL A 43 -0.96 -1.43 8.47
C VAL A 43 -1.23 -2.90 8.78
N ASP A 44 -2.51 -3.24 8.92
CA ASP A 44 -2.97 -4.59 9.18
C ASP A 44 -2.62 -5.51 7.99
N THR A 45 -2.18 -6.72 8.29
CA THR A 45 -1.86 -7.70 7.23
C THR A 45 -3.08 -8.02 6.38
N ARG A 46 -4.29 -7.89 6.90
CA ARG A 46 -5.49 -8.08 6.10
C ARG A 46 -5.61 -7.05 4.99
N SER A 47 -5.19 -5.81 5.27
CA SER A 47 -5.15 -4.75 4.25
C SER A 47 -4.09 -5.07 3.20
N ILE A 48 -2.93 -5.56 3.63
CA ILE A 48 -1.86 -5.97 2.72
C ILE A 48 -2.36 -7.10 1.81
N GLU A 49 -3.05 -8.08 2.40
CA GLU A 49 -3.60 -9.21 1.65
C GLU A 49 -4.58 -8.75 0.58
N LYS A 50 -5.48 -7.83 0.94
CA LYS A 50 -6.45 -7.29 -0.01
C LYS A 50 -5.78 -6.53 -1.14
N LEU A 51 -4.74 -5.76 -0.83
CA LEU A 51 -3.99 -5.04 -1.86
C LEU A 51 -3.29 -6.01 -2.80
N CYS A 52 -2.69 -7.06 -2.27
CA CYS A 52 -2.03 -8.06 -3.10
C CYS A 52 -3.01 -8.76 -4.02
N GLU A 53 -4.19 -9.09 -3.51
CA GLU A 53 -5.22 -9.73 -4.30
C GLU A 53 -5.74 -8.79 -5.39
N TYR A 54 -5.99 -7.53 -5.03
CA TYR A 54 -6.52 -6.53 -5.97
C TYR A 54 -5.52 -6.24 -7.09
N LEU A 55 -4.25 -6.14 -6.75
CA LEU A 55 -3.20 -5.77 -7.71
C LEU A 55 -2.51 -6.99 -8.34
N GLY A 56 -2.78 -8.18 -7.84
CA GLY A 56 -2.15 -9.40 -8.33
C GLY A 56 -0.65 -9.43 -8.07
N CYS A 57 -0.24 -9.07 -6.87
CA CYS A 57 1.18 -8.95 -6.53
C CYS A 57 1.47 -9.55 -5.15
N GLN A 58 2.71 -9.49 -4.76
CA GLN A 58 3.18 -9.97 -3.45
C GLN A 58 3.42 -8.79 -2.52
N PRO A 59 3.41 -9.02 -1.18
CA PRO A 59 3.68 -7.93 -0.23
C PRO A 59 4.97 -7.18 -0.48
N GLY A 60 6.02 -7.88 -0.93
CA GLY A 60 7.29 -7.24 -1.25
C GLY A 60 7.23 -6.29 -2.43
N ASP A 61 6.16 -6.35 -3.21
CA ASP A 61 5.95 -5.47 -4.35
C ASP A 61 5.28 -4.16 -3.95
N ILE A 62 4.74 -4.07 -2.72
CA ILE A 62 4.02 -2.89 -2.27
C ILE A 62 4.63 -2.23 -1.04
N MET A 63 5.54 -2.91 -0.35
CA MET A 63 6.19 -2.31 0.82
C MET A 63 7.65 -2.71 0.88
N GLU A 64 8.42 -1.91 1.60
CA GLU A 64 9.85 -2.12 1.71
C GLU A 64 10.34 -1.70 3.09
N TYR A 65 11.23 -2.49 3.66
CA TYR A 65 11.92 -2.11 4.89
C TYR A 65 13.17 -1.32 4.51
N VAL A 66 13.26 -0.12 5.03
CA VAL A 66 14.42 0.75 4.79
C VAL A 66 15.31 0.70 6.01
N HIS A 67 16.55 0.26 5.83
CA HIS A 67 17.50 0.20 6.92
C HIS A 67 17.99 1.60 7.26
N GLU A 68 17.84 1.99 8.51
CA GLU A 68 18.37 3.26 8.99
C GLU A 68 19.82 3.03 9.43
N LYS A 69 20.64 4.02 9.16
CA LYS A 69 22.03 4.00 9.58
C LYS A 69 22.22 4.71 10.91
#